data_d0219a07207b4bc2820b419dc7f7de0e
#
_entry.id   d0219a07207b4bc2820b419dc7f7de0e
#
_cell.length_a   1.000
_cell.length_b   1.000
_cell.length_c   1.000
_cell.angle_alpha   90.00
_cell.angle_beta   90.00
_cell.angle_gamma   90.00
#
_symmetry.space_group_name_H-M   'P 1'
#
loop_
_entity.id
_entity.type
_entity.pdbx_description
1 polymer ?
#
loop_
_entity_poly.entity_id
_entity_poly.type
_entity_poly.pdbx_seq_one_letter_code
_entity_poly.pdbx_strand_id
1 'polypeptide(L)'
;KERMDLDVEVSRLKLMKADHQSKQYRLEDQLLKYFPEEIEKHKGFIKGFESDLEVLAAHPHPEDGFAGMEIRGDLLTDKENAGAALLDACKEVKTSDPVQIGNYRGYAMSVEFSAWKQEYTLLLKGQMTHRATLGTDPRGNLTRIDNALAQMPQRLEAAKAQLDNLYQQQAAAKEEVGKPFLYEEELRSKNARLVELDTLLNIDGKGQAHTESVVAKSTRPSVLDNLKRPVQPRSTDKKPKQHEEVR
;
A
#
# COMPACT_ATOMS: atom_id res chain seq x y z
N LYS A 1 -0.21 38.45 -35.55
CA LYS A 1 0.52 37.17 -35.55
C LYS A 1 1.26 37.01 -34.22
N GLU A 2 2.14 37.95 -33.80
CA GLU A 2 2.91 37.90 -32.56
C GLU A 2 2.05 37.59 -31.31
N ARG A 3 0.89 38.27 -31.15
CA ARG A 3 -0.03 38.02 -30.03
C ARG A 3 -0.52 36.59 -29.99
N MET A 4 -0.90 36.02 -31.15
CA MET A 4 -1.41 34.62 -31.20
C MET A 4 -0.32 33.62 -30.85
N ASP A 5 0.89 33.85 -31.33
CA ASP A 5 2.03 32.97 -31.08
C ASP A 5 2.37 33.00 -29.57
N LEU A 6 2.39 34.20 -28.94
CA LEU A 6 2.58 34.37 -27.51
C LEU A 6 1.47 33.74 -26.66
N ASP A 7 0.22 33.85 -27.10
CA ASP A 7 -0.92 33.26 -26.36
C ASP A 7 -0.81 31.74 -26.32
N VAL A 8 -0.41 31.09 -27.42
CA VAL A 8 -0.15 29.63 -27.46
C VAL A 8 1.01 29.27 -26.53
N GLU A 9 2.12 30.03 -26.53
CA GLU A 9 3.26 29.74 -25.67
C GLU A 9 2.93 29.94 -24.19
N VAL A 10 2.24 31.02 -23.83
CA VAL A 10 1.78 31.28 -22.47
C VAL A 10 0.82 30.19 -21.98
N SER A 11 -0.11 29.74 -22.85
CA SER A 11 -1.03 28.66 -22.53
C SER A 11 -0.29 27.34 -22.29
N ARG A 12 0.72 27.03 -23.10
CA ARG A 12 1.58 25.85 -22.90
C ARG A 12 2.33 25.92 -21.58
N LEU A 13 2.95 27.06 -21.26
CA LEU A 13 3.70 27.24 -20.02
C LEU A 13 2.79 27.19 -18.79
N LYS A 14 1.57 27.72 -18.87
CA LYS A 14 0.55 27.59 -17.81
C LYS A 14 0.17 26.13 -17.56
N LEU A 15 -0.01 25.33 -18.61
CA LEU A 15 -0.28 23.90 -18.49
C LEU A 15 0.90 23.18 -17.82
N MET A 16 2.12 23.42 -18.26
CA MET A 16 3.33 22.84 -17.64
C MET A 16 3.46 23.22 -16.16
N LYS A 17 3.10 24.46 -15.79
CA LYS A 17 3.08 24.92 -14.38
C LYS A 17 2.01 24.18 -13.58
N ALA A 18 0.83 23.96 -14.13
CA ALA A 18 -0.24 23.21 -13.48
C ALA A 18 0.17 21.74 -13.26
N ASP A 19 0.82 21.11 -14.23
CA ASP A 19 1.37 19.76 -14.11
C ASP A 19 2.46 19.69 -13.03
N HIS A 20 3.37 20.67 -13.02
CA HIS A 20 4.39 20.79 -11.97
C HIS A 20 3.76 20.91 -10.58
N GLN A 21 2.77 21.78 -10.40
CA GLN A 21 2.05 21.92 -9.12
C GLN A 21 1.34 20.63 -8.70
N SER A 22 0.70 19.93 -9.65
CA SER A 22 0.07 18.63 -9.39
C SER A 22 1.08 17.56 -8.96
N LYS A 23 2.29 17.59 -9.54
CA LYS A 23 3.41 16.71 -9.13
C LYS A 23 3.86 17.05 -7.71
N GLN A 24 4.01 18.33 -7.36
CA GLN A 24 4.39 18.76 -6.00
C GLN A 24 3.38 18.29 -4.96
N TYR A 25 2.08 18.47 -5.18
CA TYR A 25 1.03 17.98 -4.27
C TYR A 25 1.05 16.46 -4.09
N ARG A 26 1.30 15.70 -5.16
CA ARG A 26 1.44 14.23 -5.06
C ARG A 26 2.65 13.83 -4.23
N LEU A 27 3.79 14.51 -4.40
CA LEU A 27 4.99 14.25 -3.61
C LEU A 27 4.77 14.58 -2.13
N GLU A 28 4.12 15.69 -1.83
CA GLU A 28 3.74 16.06 -0.45
C GLU A 28 2.85 14.99 0.20
N ASP A 29 1.81 14.53 -0.49
CA ASP A 29 0.91 13.49 0.02
C ASP A 29 1.64 12.15 0.22
N GLN A 30 2.54 11.78 -0.71
CA GLN A 30 3.38 10.59 -0.56
C GLN A 30 4.32 10.69 0.64
N LEU A 31 4.94 11.85 0.87
CA LEU A 31 5.83 12.07 2.01
C LEU A 31 5.09 12.06 3.35
N LEU A 32 3.86 12.55 3.37
CA LEU A 32 3.06 12.65 4.59
C LEU A 32 2.36 11.34 4.97
N LYS A 33 1.95 10.52 3.99
CA LYS A 33 1.14 9.33 4.23
C LYS A 33 1.79 8.06 3.73
N TYR A 34 2.02 7.95 2.41
CA TYR A 34 2.44 6.70 1.78
C TYR A 34 3.77 6.18 2.34
N PHE A 35 4.83 6.99 2.35
CA PHE A 35 6.13 6.53 2.82
C PHE A 35 6.15 6.15 4.30
N PRO A 36 5.58 6.95 5.24
CA PRO A 36 5.52 6.53 6.65
C PRO A 36 4.77 5.22 6.86
N GLU A 37 3.61 5.05 6.22
CA GLU A 37 2.79 3.84 6.35
C GLU A 37 3.49 2.60 5.80
N GLU A 38 4.06 2.67 4.59
CA GLU A 38 4.77 1.54 3.98
C GLU A 38 6.07 1.20 4.70
N ILE A 39 6.81 2.20 5.19
CA ILE A 39 8.01 1.98 6.00
C ILE A 39 7.67 1.22 7.29
N GLU A 40 6.65 1.63 8.04
CA GLU A 40 6.26 0.94 9.27
C GLU A 40 5.73 -0.47 8.98
N LYS A 41 5.00 -0.65 7.91
CA LYS A 41 4.52 -1.97 7.45
C LYS A 41 5.69 -2.90 7.12
N HIS A 42 6.69 -2.43 6.38
CA HIS A 42 7.87 -3.25 6.04
C HIS A 42 8.75 -3.54 7.27
N LYS A 43 8.89 -2.60 8.20
CA LYS A 43 9.51 -2.88 9.51
C LYS A 43 8.76 -3.96 10.29
N GLY A 44 7.42 -3.93 10.25
CA GLY A 44 6.59 -4.96 10.82
C GLY A 44 6.82 -6.34 10.19
N PHE A 45 6.96 -6.41 8.87
CA PHE A 45 7.28 -7.66 8.16
C PHE A 45 8.66 -8.19 8.55
N ILE A 46 9.70 -7.34 8.60
CA ILE A 46 11.05 -7.71 9.02
C ILE A 46 11.02 -8.30 10.42
N LYS A 47 10.44 -7.58 11.38
CA LYS A 47 10.30 -8.06 12.77
C LYS A 47 9.51 -9.37 12.85
N GLY A 48 8.44 -9.51 12.07
CA GLY A 48 7.65 -10.73 12.01
C GLY A 48 8.44 -11.92 11.47
N PHE A 49 9.19 -11.76 10.37
CA PHE A 49 10.05 -12.80 9.84
C PHE A 49 11.21 -13.17 10.77
N GLU A 50 11.83 -12.19 11.44
CA GLU A 50 12.89 -12.45 12.42
C GLU A 50 12.37 -13.29 13.60
N SER A 51 11.20 -12.95 14.13
CA SER A 51 10.55 -13.73 15.19
C SER A 51 10.19 -15.14 14.74
N ASP A 52 9.65 -15.29 13.51
CA ASP A 52 9.31 -16.60 12.98
C ASP A 52 10.55 -17.46 12.73
N LEU A 53 11.66 -16.88 12.28
CA LEU A 53 12.93 -17.58 12.13
C LEU A 53 13.49 -18.09 13.47
N GLU A 54 13.30 -17.33 14.57
CA GLU A 54 13.66 -17.79 15.91
C GLU A 54 12.81 -19.01 16.32
N VAL A 55 11.50 -18.99 16.05
CA VAL A 55 10.62 -20.14 16.29
C VAL A 55 11.07 -21.36 15.47
N LEU A 56 11.40 -21.14 14.18
CA LEU A 56 11.87 -22.23 13.33
C LEU A 56 13.21 -22.84 13.82
N ALA A 57 14.12 -21.99 14.28
CA ALA A 57 15.41 -22.40 14.85
C ALA A 57 15.25 -23.20 16.16
N ALA A 58 14.25 -22.85 16.98
CA ALA A 58 13.91 -23.59 18.19
C ALA A 58 13.29 -24.98 17.92
N HIS A 59 12.78 -25.21 16.70
CA HIS A 59 12.14 -26.47 16.28
C HIS A 59 12.82 -27.01 15.01
N PRO A 60 14.11 -27.40 15.07
CA PRO A 60 14.85 -27.88 13.91
C PRO A 60 14.31 -29.23 13.41
N HIS A 61 14.63 -29.59 12.18
CA HIS A 61 14.50 -30.97 11.74
C HIS A 61 15.48 -31.85 12.52
N PRO A 62 15.08 -33.06 12.94
CA PRO A 62 16.01 -34.03 13.46
C PRO A 62 16.97 -34.48 12.33
N GLU A 63 18.19 -34.85 12.70
CA GLU A 63 19.23 -35.29 11.72
C GLU A 63 18.75 -36.45 10.84
N ASP A 64 17.93 -37.37 11.40
CA ASP A 64 17.47 -38.58 10.74
C ASP A 64 16.09 -38.47 10.08
N GLY A 65 15.55 -37.25 9.90
CA GLY A 65 14.30 -37.20 9.14
C GLY A 65 13.26 -36.13 9.46
N PHE A 66 12.04 -36.57 9.78
CA PHE A 66 10.86 -35.76 9.91
C PHE A 66 10.66 -35.26 11.35
N ALA A 67 10.37 -33.96 11.52
CA ALA A 67 10.21 -33.33 12.84
C ALA A 67 8.97 -33.79 13.61
N GLY A 68 8.11 -34.60 13.01
CA GLY A 68 6.78 -34.90 13.51
C GLY A 68 5.79 -33.76 13.23
N MET A 69 4.52 -34.12 13.10
CA MET A 69 3.45 -33.18 12.86
C MET A 69 2.26 -33.53 13.75
N GLU A 70 1.71 -32.56 14.44
CA GLU A 70 0.48 -32.75 15.20
C GLU A 70 -0.71 -32.46 14.28
N ILE A 71 -1.64 -33.41 14.17
CA ILE A 71 -2.89 -33.25 13.42
C ILE A 71 -4.03 -33.74 14.31
N ARG A 72 -4.99 -32.87 14.61
CA ARG A 72 -6.16 -33.17 15.47
C ARG A 72 -5.80 -33.71 16.86
N GLY A 73 -4.65 -33.32 17.38
CA GLY A 73 -4.15 -33.73 18.69
C GLY A 73 -3.26 -35.00 18.65
N ASP A 74 -3.17 -35.67 17.51
CA ASP A 74 -2.29 -36.84 17.33
C ASP A 74 -0.93 -36.40 16.81
N LEU A 75 0.14 -36.77 17.49
CA LEU A 75 1.51 -36.55 17.05
C LEU A 75 1.96 -37.67 16.10
N LEU A 76 2.15 -37.32 14.85
CA LEU A 76 2.55 -38.23 13.79
C LEU A 76 4.05 -38.04 13.50
N THR A 77 4.84 -39.07 13.76
CA THR A 77 6.30 -39.07 13.58
C THR A 77 6.75 -39.71 12.25
N ASP A 78 5.84 -40.43 11.59
CA ASP A 78 6.08 -40.97 10.26
C ASP A 78 5.61 -40.03 9.16
N LYS A 79 6.45 -39.76 8.19
CA LYS A 79 6.21 -38.77 7.12
C LYS A 79 5.03 -39.16 6.22
N GLU A 80 4.85 -40.44 5.94
CA GLU A 80 3.77 -40.92 5.09
C GLU A 80 2.40 -40.80 5.79
N ASN A 81 2.38 -41.26 7.05
CA ASN A 81 1.17 -41.14 7.89
C ASN A 81 0.76 -39.68 8.14
N ALA A 82 1.72 -38.81 8.40
CA ALA A 82 1.46 -37.38 8.56
C ALA A 82 0.90 -36.74 7.29
N GLY A 83 1.48 -37.07 6.13
CA GLY A 83 0.96 -36.58 4.85
C GLY A 83 -0.43 -37.09 4.51
N ALA A 84 -0.72 -38.36 4.82
CA ALA A 84 -2.06 -38.95 4.63
C ALA A 84 -3.09 -38.29 5.56
N ALA A 85 -2.77 -38.14 6.86
CA ALA A 85 -3.64 -37.48 7.82
C ALA A 85 -3.92 -36.00 7.47
N LEU A 86 -2.89 -35.30 6.92
CA LEU A 86 -3.07 -33.92 6.40
C LEU A 86 -4.10 -33.89 5.27
N LEU A 87 -4.00 -34.79 4.31
CA LEU A 87 -4.96 -34.85 3.20
C LEU A 87 -6.36 -35.24 3.67
N ASP A 88 -6.47 -36.13 4.65
CA ASP A 88 -7.78 -36.50 5.24
C ASP A 88 -8.38 -35.30 6.00
N ALA A 89 -7.57 -34.54 6.74
CA ALA A 89 -8.02 -33.30 7.35
C ALA A 89 -8.52 -32.27 6.31
N CYS A 90 -7.85 -32.16 5.18
CA CYS A 90 -8.26 -31.28 4.08
C CYS A 90 -9.65 -31.63 3.51
N LYS A 91 -9.98 -32.92 3.38
CA LYS A 91 -11.26 -33.38 2.81
C LYS A 91 -12.48 -32.89 3.61
N GLU A 92 -12.30 -32.60 4.89
CA GLU A 92 -13.37 -32.11 5.76
C GLU A 92 -13.56 -30.58 5.65
N VAL A 93 -12.53 -29.88 5.19
CA VAL A 93 -12.58 -28.42 5.02
C VAL A 93 -13.25 -28.08 3.69
N LYS A 94 -14.45 -27.49 3.75
CA LYS A 94 -15.26 -27.12 2.58
C LYS A 94 -15.46 -25.61 2.45
N THR A 95 -14.87 -24.85 3.38
CA THR A 95 -15.04 -23.40 3.49
C THR A 95 -13.75 -22.68 3.10
N SER A 96 -13.88 -21.43 2.68
CA SER A 96 -12.75 -20.52 2.47
C SER A 96 -12.18 -20.00 3.79
N ASP A 97 -12.90 -20.14 4.89
CA ASP A 97 -12.40 -19.73 6.20
C ASP A 97 -11.37 -20.74 6.71
N PRO A 98 -10.22 -20.27 7.22
CA PRO A 98 -9.16 -21.15 7.71
C PRO A 98 -9.65 -22.00 8.91
N VAL A 99 -9.53 -23.31 8.80
CA VAL A 99 -9.83 -24.27 9.88
C VAL A 99 -8.52 -24.77 10.46
N GLN A 100 -8.32 -24.57 11.76
CA GLN A 100 -7.14 -25.09 12.46
C GLN A 100 -7.17 -26.60 12.53
N ILE A 101 -6.06 -27.24 12.16
CA ILE A 101 -5.93 -28.69 12.07
C ILE A 101 -4.83 -29.28 12.97
N GLY A 102 -3.88 -28.47 13.46
CA GLY A 102 -2.78 -28.94 14.28
C GLY A 102 -1.61 -27.99 14.36
N ASN A 103 -0.41 -28.53 14.58
CA ASN A 103 0.81 -27.77 14.72
C ASN A 103 1.98 -28.45 13.98
N TYR A 104 2.89 -27.66 13.43
CA TYR A 104 4.12 -28.13 12.79
C TYR A 104 5.27 -27.19 13.06
N ARG A 105 6.38 -27.69 13.63
CA ARG A 105 7.62 -26.95 13.91
C ARG A 105 7.39 -25.60 14.61
N GLY A 106 6.51 -25.59 15.63
CA GLY A 106 6.17 -24.39 16.40
C GLY A 106 5.12 -23.47 15.76
N TYR A 107 4.61 -23.81 14.57
CA TYR A 107 3.56 -23.04 13.89
C TYR A 107 2.20 -23.72 14.00
N ALA A 108 1.17 -22.96 14.31
CA ALA A 108 -0.21 -23.43 14.21
C ALA A 108 -0.58 -23.61 12.73
N MET A 109 -1.14 -24.79 12.41
CA MET A 109 -1.58 -25.14 11.07
C MET A 109 -3.07 -24.93 10.90
N SER A 110 -3.46 -24.22 9.84
CA SER A 110 -4.84 -24.11 9.40
C SER A 110 -4.95 -24.39 7.90
N VAL A 111 -6.06 -24.95 7.47
CA VAL A 111 -6.33 -25.22 6.05
C VAL A 111 -7.50 -24.37 5.59
N GLU A 112 -7.38 -23.78 4.43
CA GLU A 112 -8.45 -23.11 3.69
C GLU A 112 -8.67 -23.79 2.33
N PHE A 113 -9.91 -23.82 1.85
CA PHE A 113 -10.26 -24.36 0.54
C PHE A 113 -10.68 -23.24 -0.41
N SER A 114 -10.00 -23.13 -1.53
CA SER A 114 -10.40 -22.21 -2.60
C SER A 114 -11.34 -22.90 -3.59
N ALA A 115 -12.63 -22.61 -3.52
CA ALA A 115 -13.63 -23.17 -4.45
C ALA A 115 -13.37 -22.75 -5.91
N TRP A 116 -12.79 -21.58 -6.14
CA TRP A 116 -12.43 -21.10 -7.47
C TRP A 116 -11.31 -21.91 -8.12
N LYS A 117 -10.23 -22.19 -7.35
CA LYS A 117 -9.06 -22.92 -7.83
C LYS A 117 -9.16 -24.43 -7.62
N GLN A 118 -10.13 -24.88 -6.82
CA GLN A 118 -10.27 -26.28 -6.38
C GLN A 118 -8.99 -26.77 -5.68
N GLU A 119 -8.36 -25.92 -4.86
CA GLU A 119 -7.09 -26.17 -4.20
C GLU A 119 -7.19 -25.93 -2.70
N TYR A 120 -6.46 -26.72 -1.94
CA TYR A 120 -6.23 -26.51 -0.53
C TYR A 120 -4.95 -25.72 -0.31
N THR A 121 -5.01 -24.75 0.61
CA THR A 121 -3.83 -24.01 1.06
C THR A 121 -3.65 -24.24 2.55
N LEU A 122 -2.47 -24.71 2.94
CA LEU A 122 -2.09 -24.76 4.34
C LEU A 122 -1.49 -23.42 4.75
N LEU A 123 -1.94 -22.91 5.88
CA LEU A 123 -1.46 -21.72 6.54
C LEU A 123 -0.67 -22.12 7.79
N LEU A 124 0.58 -21.71 7.87
CA LEU A 124 1.44 -21.86 9.04
C LEU A 124 1.50 -20.49 9.71
N LYS A 125 0.87 -20.37 10.86
CA LYS A 125 0.68 -19.11 11.57
C LYS A 125 1.70 -18.94 12.68
N GLY A 126 2.62 -18.01 12.48
CA GLY A 126 3.52 -17.42 13.48
C GLY A 126 3.15 -15.94 13.71
N GLN A 127 4.14 -15.07 13.78
CA GLN A 127 3.93 -13.62 13.68
C GLN A 127 3.50 -13.25 12.25
N MET A 128 4.07 -13.95 11.26
CA MET A 128 3.64 -13.91 9.87
C MET A 128 2.78 -15.15 9.56
N THR A 129 2.16 -15.14 8.38
CA THR A 129 1.45 -16.31 7.87
C THR A 129 2.19 -16.85 6.65
N HIS A 130 2.70 -18.08 6.76
CA HIS A 130 3.37 -18.78 5.67
C HIS A 130 2.39 -19.72 4.99
N ARG A 131 2.36 -19.68 3.66
CA ARG A 131 1.37 -20.42 2.86
C ARG A 131 2.02 -21.50 2.04
N ALA A 132 1.45 -22.71 2.04
CA ALA A 132 1.83 -23.80 1.18
C ALA A 132 0.60 -24.34 0.45
N THR A 133 0.60 -24.29 -0.89
CA THR A 133 -0.47 -24.91 -1.68
C THR A 133 -0.29 -26.43 -1.67
N LEU A 134 -1.35 -27.13 -1.29
CA LEU A 134 -1.33 -28.58 -1.17
C LEU A 134 -1.76 -29.25 -2.50
N GLY A 135 -1.17 -30.39 -2.78
CA GLY A 135 -1.54 -31.24 -3.90
C GLY A 135 -2.11 -32.58 -3.42
N THR A 136 -2.18 -33.53 -4.33
CA THR A 136 -2.70 -34.89 -4.07
C THR A 136 -1.68 -35.86 -3.49
N ASP A 137 -0.39 -35.53 -3.57
CA ASP A 137 0.70 -36.38 -3.08
C ASP A 137 1.01 -36.07 -1.60
N PRO A 138 0.82 -37.06 -0.66
CA PRO A 138 1.06 -36.85 0.77
C PRO A 138 2.49 -36.39 1.08
N ARG A 139 3.50 -37.07 0.52
CA ARG A 139 4.92 -36.74 0.77
C ARG A 139 5.34 -35.41 0.15
N GLY A 140 4.85 -35.14 -1.06
CA GLY A 140 5.10 -33.89 -1.75
C GLY A 140 4.50 -32.68 -1.00
N ASN A 141 3.40 -32.85 -0.28
CA ASN A 141 2.82 -31.79 0.54
C ASN A 141 3.73 -31.41 1.72
N LEU A 142 4.33 -32.37 2.39
CA LEU A 142 5.31 -32.08 3.46
C LEU A 142 6.53 -31.34 2.93
N THR A 143 7.03 -31.74 1.77
CA THR A 143 8.14 -31.02 1.09
C THR A 143 7.74 -29.57 0.75
N ARG A 144 6.51 -29.34 0.30
CA ARG A 144 6.01 -27.97 0.02
C ARG A 144 5.91 -27.12 1.29
N ILE A 145 5.49 -27.72 2.39
CA ILE A 145 5.42 -27.06 3.70
C ILE A 145 6.82 -26.68 4.18
N ASP A 146 7.77 -27.62 4.12
CA ASP A 146 9.16 -27.37 4.49
C ASP A 146 9.80 -26.30 3.61
N ASN A 147 9.56 -26.31 2.30
CA ASN A 147 10.02 -25.29 1.37
C ASN A 147 9.42 -23.91 1.68
N ALA A 148 8.15 -23.86 2.09
CA ALA A 148 7.53 -22.59 2.48
C ALA A 148 8.20 -21.97 3.72
N LEU A 149 8.60 -22.80 4.69
CA LEU A 149 9.37 -22.38 5.85
C LEU A 149 10.83 -22.05 5.49
N ALA A 150 11.48 -22.85 4.65
CA ALA A 150 12.85 -22.64 4.19
C ALA A 150 13.03 -21.36 3.37
N GLN A 151 11.97 -20.82 2.78
CA GLN A 151 11.99 -19.56 2.04
C GLN A 151 11.94 -18.30 2.93
N MET A 152 11.73 -18.45 4.24
CA MET A 152 11.64 -17.30 5.15
C MET A 152 12.87 -16.38 5.14
N PRO A 153 14.13 -16.89 5.18
CA PRO A 153 15.31 -16.04 5.11
C PRO A 153 15.33 -15.18 3.84
N GLN A 154 14.96 -15.76 2.70
CA GLN A 154 14.90 -15.08 1.43
C GLN A 154 13.82 -13.97 1.41
N ARG A 155 12.67 -14.24 2.04
CA ARG A 155 11.59 -13.25 2.21
C ARG A 155 11.98 -12.12 3.15
N LEU A 156 12.73 -12.44 4.22
CA LEU A 156 13.29 -11.43 5.12
C LEU A 156 14.24 -10.48 4.37
N GLU A 157 15.18 -11.03 3.59
CA GLU A 157 16.11 -10.20 2.80
C GLU A 157 15.37 -9.37 1.74
N ALA A 158 14.34 -9.93 1.10
CA ALA A 158 13.49 -9.17 0.18
C ALA A 158 12.74 -8.03 0.88
N ALA A 159 12.24 -8.25 2.11
CA ALA A 159 11.59 -7.21 2.90
C ALA A 159 12.56 -6.08 3.31
N LYS A 160 13.81 -6.43 3.68
CA LYS A 160 14.88 -5.47 3.96
C LYS A 160 15.24 -4.63 2.73
N ALA A 161 15.44 -5.28 1.59
CA ALA A 161 15.75 -4.60 0.33
C ALA A 161 14.61 -3.65 -0.10
N GLN A 162 13.36 -4.05 0.14
CA GLN A 162 12.20 -3.19 -0.15
C GLN A 162 12.14 -1.98 0.80
N LEU A 163 12.47 -2.17 2.08
CA LEU A 163 12.55 -1.07 3.04
C LEU A 163 13.64 -0.05 2.64
N ASP A 164 14.82 -0.52 2.24
CA ASP A 164 15.90 0.35 1.75
C ASP A 164 15.49 1.13 0.49
N ASN A 165 14.80 0.47 -0.44
CA ASN A 165 14.26 1.13 -1.63
C ASN A 165 13.23 2.22 -1.27
N LEU A 166 12.35 1.97 -0.29
CA LEU A 166 11.41 2.97 0.21
C LEU A 166 12.11 4.19 0.81
N TYR A 167 13.19 3.99 1.57
CA TYR A 167 13.99 5.09 2.10
C TYR A 167 14.66 5.91 0.99
N GLN A 168 15.20 5.27 -0.04
CA GLN A 168 15.79 5.95 -1.20
C GLN A 168 14.74 6.77 -1.96
N GLN A 169 13.56 6.19 -2.21
CA GLN A 169 12.45 6.89 -2.84
C GLN A 169 11.96 8.08 -2.01
N GLN A 170 11.86 7.90 -0.69
CA GLN A 170 11.48 8.99 0.22
C GLN A 170 12.51 10.13 0.19
N ALA A 171 13.82 9.80 0.18
CA ALA A 171 14.89 10.79 0.09
C ALA A 171 14.80 11.57 -1.23
N ALA A 172 14.66 10.89 -2.36
CA ALA A 172 14.48 11.51 -3.65
C ALA A 172 13.21 12.40 -3.72
N ALA A 173 12.11 11.95 -3.13
CA ALA A 173 10.89 12.75 -3.05
C ALA A 173 11.07 14.01 -2.19
N LYS A 174 11.84 13.93 -1.08
CA LYS A 174 12.19 15.10 -0.24
C LYS A 174 13.07 16.12 -0.97
N GLU A 175 13.95 15.66 -1.84
CA GLU A 175 14.80 16.55 -2.66
C GLU A 175 14.01 17.21 -3.80
N GLU A 176 12.97 16.55 -4.30
CA GLU A 176 12.17 17.02 -5.42
C GLU A 176 11.02 17.95 -4.97
N VAL A 177 10.47 17.70 -3.76
CA VAL A 177 9.38 18.51 -3.23
C VAL A 177 9.86 19.95 -2.93
N GLY A 178 9.05 20.93 -3.30
CA GLY A 178 9.36 22.35 -3.08
C GLY A 178 10.28 22.96 -4.13
N LYS A 179 10.76 22.21 -5.13
CA LYS A 179 11.51 22.80 -6.25
C LYS A 179 10.62 23.77 -7.02
N PRO A 180 11.13 24.98 -7.36
CA PRO A 180 10.38 25.95 -8.13
C PRO A 180 10.14 25.48 -9.57
N PHE A 181 9.10 25.98 -10.19
CA PHE A 181 8.84 25.72 -11.60
C PHE A 181 9.96 26.34 -12.48
N LEU A 182 10.62 25.53 -13.27
CA LEU A 182 11.81 25.92 -14.03
C LEU A 182 11.57 27.12 -14.98
N TYR A 183 10.36 27.19 -15.55
CA TYR A 183 10.00 28.23 -16.52
C TYR A 183 9.16 29.36 -15.93
N GLU A 184 9.26 29.62 -14.61
CA GLU A 184 8.48 30.64 -13.94
C GLU A 184 8.75 32.04 -14.51
N GLU A 185 10.01 32.41 -14.68
CA GLU A 185 10.40 33.72 -15.21
C GLU A 185 10.04 33.87 -16.70
N GLU A 186 10.17 32.81 -17.48
CA GLU A 186 9.74 32.79 -18.88
C GLU A 186 8.24 33.02 -19.00
N LEU A 187 7.45 32.30 -18.19
CA LEU A 187 5.99 32.46 -18.13
C LEU A 187 5.63 33.89 -17.74
N ARG A 188 6.32 34.45 -16.75
CA ARG A 188 6.09 35.82 -16.27
C ARG A 188 6.36 36.84 -17.35
N SER A 189 7.52 36.77 -18.03
CA SER A 189 7.92 37.72 -19.08
C SER A 189 6.99 37.64 -20.28
N LYS A 190 6.66 36.44 -20.77
CA LYS A 190 5.75 36.27 -21.92
C LYS A 190 4.32 36.70 -21.58
N ASN A 191 3.84 36.44 -20.36
CA ASN A 191 2.54 36.89 -19.94
C ASN A 191 2.47 38.44 -19.82
N ALA A 192 3.51 39.09 -19.31
CA ALA A 192 3.61 40.55 -19.30
C ALA A 192 3.56 41.12 -20.72
N ARG A 193 4.33 40.53 -21.66
CA ARG A 193 4.35 40.98 -23.08
C ARG A 193 2.98 40.76 -23.74
N LEU A 194 2.29 39.69 -23.45
CA LEU A 194 0.94 39.44 -23.94
C LEU A 194 -0.05 40.53 -23.48
N VAL A 195 0.01 40.89 -22.20
CA VAL A 195 -0.81 41.99 -21.63
C VAL A 195 -0.51 43.34 -22.28
N GLU A 196 0.76 43.65 -22.53
CA GLU A 196 1.17 44.86 -23.28
C GLU A 196 0.55 44.90 -24.67
N LEU A 197 0.65 43.78 -25.42
CA LEU A 197 0.09 43.67 -26.79
C LEU A 197 -1.46 43.81 -26.75
N ASP A 198 -2.11 43.19 -25.80
CA ASP A 198 -3.58 43.32 -25.60
C ASP A 198 -3.97 44.74 -25.30
N THR A 199 -3.19 45.47 -24.49
CA THR A 199 -3.44 46.86 -24.17
C THR A 199 -3.28 47.75 -25.42
N LEU A 200 -2.22 47.54 -26.22
CA LEU A 200 -1.99 48.29 -27.45
C LEU A 200 -3.09 48.04 -28.50
N LEU A 201 -3.52 46.80 -28.66
CA LEU A 201 -4.61 46.43 -29.58
C LEU A 201 -5.96 46.93 -29.15
N ASN A 202 -6.24 47.06 -27.85
CA ASN A 202 -7.49 47.61 -27.31
C ASN A 202 -7.55 49.14 -27.37
N ILE A 203 -6.42 49.85 -27.44
CA ILE A 203 -6.38 51.28 -27.66
C ILE A 203 -6.82 51.66 -29.08
N ASP A 204 -6.49 50.78 -30.07
CA ASP A 204 -6.93 50.97 -31.47
C ASP A 204 -8.35 50.51 -31.78
N GLY A 205 -8.97 49.74 -30.86
CA GLY A 205 -10.30 49.18 -30.99
C GLY A 205 -11.24 49.74 -29.94
N LYS A 206 -12.09 50.73 -30.30
CA LYS A 206 -13.18 51.20 -29.44
C LYS A 206 -14.04 50.05 -28.93
N GLY A 207 -14.00 49.76 -27.64
CA GLY A 207 -15.13 49.35 -26.82
C GLY A 207 -15.49 47.88 -26.82
N GLN A 208 -15.05 47.20 -25.84
CA GLN A 208 -15.92 46.46 -24.88
C GLN A 208 -15.05 46.00 -23.71
N ALA A 209 -15.28 46.58 -22.56
CA ALA A 209 -14.68 46.15 -21.31
C ALA A 209 -15.28 44.77 -20.96
N HIS A 210 -14.58 43.70 -21.28
CA HIS A 210 -14.72 42.46 -20.56
C HIS A 210 -13.91 42.63 -19.26
N THR A 211 -14.58 43.04 -18.21
CA THR A 211 -14.11 42.84 -16.86
C THR A 211 -14.01 41.33 -16.64
N GLU A 212 -12.87 40.73 -16.99
CA GLU A 212 -12.49 39.47 -16.40
C GLU A 212 -12.38 39.73 -14.89
N SER A 213 -13.36 39.19 -14.18
CA SER A 213 -13.29 39.08 -12.73
C SER A 213 -11.97 38.39 -12.40
N VAL A 214 -11.10 39.12 -11.71
CA VAL A 214 -9.96 38.59 -11.00
C VAL A 214 -10.47 37.42 -10.21
N VAL A 215 -10.20 36.19 -10.70
CA VAL A 215 -10.42 34.98 -9.92
C VAL A 215 -9.54 35.13 -8.69
N ALA A 216 -10.20 35.52 -7.60
CA ALA A 216 -9.60 35.59 -6.30
C ALA A 216 -8.85 34.25 -6.10
N LYS A 217 -7.59 34.37 -5.75
CA LYS A 217 -6.75 33.25 -5.33
C LYS A 217 -7.52 32.42 -4.32
N SER A 218 -8.15 31.34 -4.77
CA SER A 218 -8.52 30.26 -3.90
C SER A 218 -7.21 29.57 -3.52
N THR A 219 -6.48 30.16 -2.59
CA THR A 219 -5.45 29.48 -1.84
C THR A 219 -6.16 28.41 -1.03
N ARG A 220 -6.28 27.20 -1.59
CA ARG A 220 -6.57 26.04 -0.76
C ARG A 220 -5.44 26.00 0.27
N PRO A 221 -5.76 26.05 1.57
CA PRO A 221 -4.74 25.95 2.60
C PRO A 221 -3.98 24.66 2.40
N SER A 222 -2.65 24.73 2.48
CA SER A 222 -1.76 23.56 2.42
C SER A 222 -2.26 22.51 3.42
N VAL A 223 -2.19 21.23 3.05
CA VAL A 223 -2.52 20.12 3.95
C VAL A 223 -1.72 20.22 5.25
N LEU A 224 -0.49 20.76 5.19
CA LEU A 224 0.35 21.07 6.36
C LEU A 224 -0.26 22.12 7.30
N ASP A 225 -0.98 23.12 6.78
CA ASP A 225 -1.63 24.13 7.63
C ASP A 225 -2.90 23.59 8.29
N ASN A 226 -3.57 22.63 7.65
CA ASN A 226 -4.72 21.94 8.24
C ASN A 226 -4.33 20.96 9.34
N LEU A 227 -3.15 20.34 9.27
CA LEU A 227 -2.61 19.45 10.32
C LEU A 227 -2.16 20.21 11.58
N LYS A 228 -1.88 21.50 11.48
CA LYS A 228 -1.50 22.35 12.63
C LYS A 228 -2.69 22.92 13.40
N ARG A 229 -3.93 22.73 12.92
CA ARG A 229 -5.14 23.19 13.63
C ARG A 229 -5.56 22.17 14.68
N PRO A 230 -5.75 22.57 15.95
CA PRO A 230 -6.26 21.66 16.98
C PRO A 230 -7.67 21.19 16.62
N VAL A 231 -7.85 19.86 16.67
CA VAL A 231 -9.15 19.21 16.41
C VAL A 231 -10.13 19.61 17.52
N GLN A 232 -11.16 20.36 17.19
CA GLN A 232 -12.26 20.62 18.13
C GLN A 232 -13.09 19.34 18.30
N PRO A 233 -13.44 18.95 19.54
CA PRO A 233 -14.28 17.77 19.76
C PRO A 233 -15.68 18.00 19.19
N ARG A 234 -16.17 17.03 18.40
CA ARG A 234 -17.55 17.04 17.89
C ARG A 234 -18.53 16.92 19.05
N SER A 235 -19.38 17.91 19.23
CA SER A 235 -20.53 17.81 20.14
C SER A 235 -21.51 16.75 19.63
N THR A 236 -21.73 15.73 20.44
CA THR A 236 -22.73 14.68 20.21
C THR A 236 -24.08 15.12 20.73
N ASP A 237 -24.79 15.96 20.00
CA ASP A 237 -26.23 16.17 20.26
C ASP A 237 -27.03 15.19 19.41
N LYS A 238 -27.32 14.02 20.00
CA LYS A 238 -28.34 13.09 19.51
C LYS A 238 -29.71 13.55 20.02
N LYS A 239 -30.54 14.12 19.13
CA LYS A 239 -31.97 14.28 19.37
C LYS A 239 -32.64 12.89 19.37
N PRO A 240 -33.53 12.57 20.35
CA PRO A 240 -34.30 11.33 20.34
C PRO A 240 -35.39 11.37 19.27
N LYS A 241 -35.51 10.31 18.48
CA LYS A 241 -36.63 10.08 17.56
C LYS A 241 -37.85 9.62 18.38
N GLN A 242 -38.94 10.36 18.31
CA GLN A 242 -40.24 9.96 18.77
C GLN A 242 -40.79 8.84 17.88
N HIS A 243 -41.20 7.72 18.48
CA HIS A 243 -41.99 6.68 17.88
C HIS A 243 -43.47 7.17 17.85
N GLU A 244 -44.03 7.28 16.66
CA GLU A 244 -45.48 7.38 16.46
C GLU A 244 -46.01 5.97 16.22
N GLU A 245 -46.85 5.49 17.17
CA GLU A 245 -47.72 4.36 16.99
C GLU A 245 -48.86 4.74 16.07
N VAL A 246 -49.10 3.96 15.01
CA VAL A 246 -50.35 3.97 14.25
C VAL A 246 -51.04 2.62 14.36
N ARG A 247 -52.28 2.72 14.76
CA ARG A 247 -53.33 1.73 14.91
C ARG A 247 -53.49 0.81 13.71
#